data_aa4d39485909b98a310f1de749f7544e
#
_entry.id   aa4d39485909b98a310f1de749f7544e
#
_cell.length_a   1.000
_cell.length_b   1.000
_cell.length_c   1.000
_cell.angle_alpha   90.00
_cell.angle_beta   90.00
_cell.angle_gamma   90.00
#
_symmetry.space_group_name_H-M   'P 1'
#
loop_
_entity.id
_entity.type
_entity.pdbx_description
1 polymer ?
#
loop_
_entity_poly.entity_id
_entity_poly.type
_entity_poly.pdbx_seq_one_letter_code
_entity_poly.pdbx_strand_id
1 'polypeptide(L)'
;VPYPGMKIPTAKKLKEYGIRRVVVSREMSLKELSELKAVDSDFELEYFVHGDMCISESGQCIHSGVLFANSSNRGRCMKACRWPYKIIDEQTGQEQETTTDGDYRLALKDMCMYRNIPDLIQAGVYSFKIEGRMRSADFVANIVSIYRRAIDNYVADPAGYHVNEEDWKNLFENRVRDYSTCFAMDKPDSRAIGYTGKREPRFFSYAAKEADLDCEWLNDLEAIKTADNKPKLAIKAATLAHAREALANGANILYVAGEVYRPHTPWTLGDIKTILQEAHNVGAKVIVNTPRTTLKDQCSELE
;
A
#
# COMPACT_ATOMS: atom_id res chain seq x y z
N VAL A 1 -0.81 7.52 -4.87
CA VAL A 1 -0.60 6.27 -4.13
C VAL A 1 0.09 6.62 -2.83
N PRO A 2 -0.41 6.14 -1.66
CA PRO A 2 0.28 6.34 -0.39
C PRO A 2 1.70 5.76 -0.48
N TYR A 3 2.66 6.46 0.11
CA TYR A 3 4.04 6.02 0.10
C TYR A 3 4.31 5.10 1.31
N PRO A 4 4.43 3.78 1.12
CA PRO A 4 4.77 2.88 2.21
C PRO A 4 6.21 3.14 2.68
N GLY A 5 6.42 3.19 3.99
CA GLY A 5 7.75 3.39 4.54
C GLY A 5 8.20 4.85 4.62
N MET A 6 7.26 5.81 4.73
CA MET A 6 7.61 7.18 5.06
C MET A 6 8.35 7.21 6.40
N LYS A 7 9.62 7.51 6.35
CA LYS A 7 10.50 7.69 7.50
C LYS A 7 11.15 9.08 7.42
N ILE A 8 11.70 9.53 8.53
CA ILE A 8 12.34 10.85 8.63
C ILE A 8 13.36 11.12 7.52
N PRO A 9 14.29 10.19 7.18
CA PRO A 9 15.23 10.42 6.09
C PRO A 9 14.55 10.61 4.73
N THR A 10 13.47 9.86 4.48
CA THR A 10 12.68 9.98 3.25
C THR A 10 12.00 11.33 3.15
N ALA A 11 11.38 11.81 4.23
CA ALA A 11 10.73 13.13 4.27
C ALA A 11 11.72 14.25 3.96
N LYS A 12 12.91 14.21 4.58
CA LYS A 12 13.99 15.17 4.31
C LYS A 12 14.40 15.15 2.83
N LYS A 13 14.56 13.96 2.25
CA LYS A 13 14.94 13.82 0.84
C LYS A 13 13.87 14.35 -0.10
N LEU A 14 12.59 14.08 0.18
CA LEU A 14 11.47 14.60 -0.62
C LEU A 14 11.42 16.13 -0.60
N LYS A 15 11.73 16.74 0.54
CA LYS A 15 11.79 18.20 0.67
C LYS A 15 12.88 18.82 -0.22
N GLU A 16 14.03 18.17 -0.36
CA GLU A 16 15.10 18.60 -1.29
C GLU A 16 14.61 18.69 -2.75
N TYR A 17 13.63 17.88 -3.12
CA TYR A 17 12.97 17.94 -4.44
C TYR A 17 11.80 18.91 -4.51
N GLY A 18 11.58 19.75 -3.48
CA GLY A 18 10.50 20.73 -3.43
C GLY A 18 9.12 20.14 -3.11
N ILE A 19 9.05 18.88 -2.67
CA ILE A 19 7.79 18.25 -2.27
C ILE A 19 7.41 18.76 -0.89
N ARG A 20 6.23 19.38 -0.77
CA ARG A 20 5.71 19.94 0.49
C ARG A 20 4.65 19.08 1.14
N ARG A 21 3.86 18.33 0.35
CA ARG A 21 2.78 17.48 0.86
C ARG A 21 2.99 16.02 0.45
N VAL A 22 2.77 15.13 1.40
CA VAL A 22 2.84 13.68 1.18
C VAL A 22 1.61 13.00 1.71
N VAL A 23 1.02 12.12 0.88
CA VAL A 23 0.02 11.17 1.34
C VAL A 23 0.74 10.01 2.01
N VAL A 24 0.68 9.97 3.32
CA VAL A 24 1.31 8.89 4.10
C VAL A 24 0.51 7.59 3.99
N SER A 25 1.17 6.47 4.25
CA SER A 25 0.49 5.17 4.18
C SER A 25 -0.57 5.02 5.28
N ARG A 26 -1.54 4.16 5.05
CA ARG A 26 -2.59 3.84 6.04
C ARG A 26 -2.05 3.08 7.24
N GLU A 27 -0.89 2.47 7.09
CA GLU A 27 -0.21 1.67 8.10
C GLU A 27 0.55 2.52 9.15
N MET A 28 0.64 3.83 8.94
CA MET A 28 1.27 4.73 9.92
C MET A 28 0.32 5.03 11.08
N SER A 29 0.83 4.93 12.29
CA SER A 29 0.13 5.34 13.51
C SER A 29 0.18 6.86 13.71
N LEU A 30 -0.73 7.41 14.51
CA LEU A 30 -0.71 8.84 14.86
C LEU A 30 0.58 9.22 15.58
N LYS A 31 1.17 8.31 16.36
CA LYS A 31 2.47 8.52 17.01
C LYS A 31 3.57 8.74 15.97
N GLU A 32 3.65 7.87 14.95
CA GLU A 32 4.64 8.02 13.87
C GLU A 32 4.43 9.29 13.05
N LEU A 33 3.16 9.72 12.86
CA LEU A 33 2.85 11.00 12.21
C LEU A 33 3.36 12.18 13.03
N SER A 34 3.14 12.16 14.35
CA SER A 34 3.65 13.20 15.28
C SER A 34 5.18 13.26 15.27
N GLU A 35 5.84 12.12 15.30
CA GLU A 35 7.30 12.03 15.21
C GLU A 35 7.83 12.60 13.90
N LEU A 36 7.16 12.29 12.78
CA LEU A 36 7.50 12.82 11.47
C LEU A 36 7.30 14.34 11.39
N LYS A 37 6.18 14.84 11.92
CA LYS A 37 5.85 16.27 11.97
C LYS A 37 6.82 17.06 12.86
N ALA A 38 7.28 16.47 13.96
CA ALA A 38 8.24 17.09 14.86
C ALA A 38 9.61 17.37 14.20
N VAL A 39 9.98 16.60 13.17
CA VAL A 39 11.23 16.78 12.43
C VAL A 39 11.16 17.97 11.47
N ASP A 40 9.98 18.21 10.88
CA ASP A 40 9.76 19.28 9.92
C ASP A 40 8.33 19.81 10.03
N SER A 41 8.17 20.95 10.70
CA SER A 41 6.88 21.60 10.91
C SER A 41 6.20 22.06 9.61
N ASP A 42 6.96 22.29 8.54
CA ASP A 42 6.45 22.79 7.27
C ASP A 42 5.96 21.67 6.35
N PHE A 43 6.26 20.41 6.70
CA PHE A 43 5.87 19.28 5.89
C PHE A 43 4.40 18.94 6.10
N GLU A 44 3.61 19.02 5.03
CA GLU A 44 2.18 18.76 5.08
C GLU A 44 1.89 17.26 4.97
N LEU A 45 1.35 16.69 6.03
CA LEU A 45 0.94 15.29 6.06
C LEU A 45 -0.52 15.15 5.64
N GLU A 46 -0.78 14.41 4.58
CA GLU A 46 -2.11 13.98 4.18
C GLU A 46 -2.34 12.54 4.62
N TYR A 47 -3.39 12.31 5.42
CA TYR A 47 -3.69 11.01 5.99
C TYR A 47 -5.12 10.58 5.68
N PHE A 48 -5.31 9.29 5.42
CA PHE A 48 -6.65 8.72 5.26
C PHE A 48 -7.38 8.73 6.59
N VAL A 49 -8.62 9.20 6.59
CA VAL A 49 -9.44 9.30 7.81
C VAL A 49 -10.77 8.58 7.71
N HIS A 50 -11.19 8.21 6.48
CA HIS A 50 -12.45 7.49 6.26
C HIS A 50 -12.41 6.66 4.97
N GLY A 51 -13.01 5.48 5.02
CA GLY A 51 -13.31 4.64 3.87
C GLY A 51 -12.56 3.32 3.83
N ASP A 52 -12.52 2.73 2.64
CA ASP A 52 -12.04 1.37 2.40
C ASP A 52 -10.60 1.14 2.88
N MET A 53 -10.40 0.04 3.62
CA MET A 53 -9.06 -0.43 4.00
C MET A 53 -8.65 -1.65 3.19
N CYS A 54 -7.35 -1.73 2.87
CA CYS A 54 -6.76 -2.87 2.20
C CYS A 54 -6.20 -3.88 3.21
N ILE A 55 -6.37 -5.17 2.94
CA ILE A 55 -5.72 -6.24 3.72
C ILE A 55 -4.20 -6.29 3.47
N SER A 56 -3.76 -5.82 2.32
CA SER A 56 -2.35 -5.73 1.95
C SER A 56 -1.81 -4.35 2.30
N GLU A 57 -0.51 -4.29 2.59
CA GLU A 57 0.19 -3.02 2.72
C GLU A 57 -0.02 -2.12 1.50
N SER A 58 -0.02 -0.81 1.73
CA SER A 58 -0.26 0.20 0.69
C SER A 58 0.70 0.04 -0.49
N GLY A 59 0.13 -0.11 -1.68
CA GLY A 59 0.88 -0.27 -2.93
C GLY A 59 1.47 -1.66 -3.19
N GLN A 60 1.31 -2.62 -2.29
CA GLN A 60 1.92 -3.96 -2.40
C GLN A 60 0.94 -5.05 -2.89
N CYS A 61 -0.32 -4.73 -3.11
CA CYS A 61 -1.32 -5.72 -3.54
C CYS A 61 -1.16 -6.09 -5.01
N ILE A 62 -0.91 -7.37 -5.26
CA ILE A 62 -0.86 -7.96 -6.60
C ILE A 62 -2.08 -8.86 -6.91
N HIS A 63 -3.01 -9.02 -5.95
CA HIS A 63 -4.11 -9.99 -6.02
C HIS A 63 -4.94 -9.85 -7.31
N SER A 64 -5.42 -8.63 -7.61
CA SER A 64 -6.17 -8.37 -8.83
C SER A 64 -5.35 -8.54 -10.11
N GLY A 65 -4.04 -8.31 -10.03
CA GLY A 65 -3.12 -8.52 -11.16
C GLY A 65 -2.97 -9.99 -11.50
N VAL A 66 -2.77 -10.83 -10.48
CA VAL A 66 -2.57 -12.27 -10.65
C VAL A 66 -3.84 -12.96 -11.13
N LEU A 67 -5.01 -12.65 -10.51
CA LEU A 67 -6.26 -13.33 -10.82
C LEU A 67 -6.95 -12.82 -12.09
N PHE A 68 -6.81 -11.54 -12.43
CA PHE A 68 -7.64 -10.89 -13.45
C PHE A 68 -6.86 -10.03 -14.44
N ALA A 69 -5.53 -10.04 -14.39
CA ALA A 69 -4.65 -9.16 -15.16
C ALA A 69 -4.94 -7.65 -14.93
N ASN A 70 -5.60 -7.30 -13.83
CA ASN A 70 -5.99 -5.92 -13.47
C ASN A 70 -5.14 -5.38 -12.32
N SER A 71 -4.31 -4.37 -12.58
CA SER A 71 -3.47 -3.77 -11.53
C SER A 71 -4.28 -2.87 -10.59
N SER A 72 -4.34 -3.24 -9.31
CA SER A 72 -4.96 -2.41 -8.26
C SER A 72 -4.25 -1.06 -8.08
N ASN A 73 -2.93 -1.02 -8.25
CA ASN A 73 -2.15 0.22 -8.16
C ASN A 73 -2.43 1.19 -9.32
N ARG A 74 -3.02 0.69 -10.41
CA ARG A 74 -3.47 1.48 -11.55
C ARG A 74 -4.97 1.80 -11.49
N GLY A 75 -5.61 1.64 -10.33
CA GLY A 75 -7.03 1.93 -10.13
C GLY A 75 -8.00 0.84 -10.57
N ARG A 76 -7.51 -0.34 -10.95
CA ARG A 76 -8.33 -1.47 -11.46
C ARG A 76 -8.47 -2.60 -10.44
N CYS A 77 -8.67 -2.26 -9.16
CA CYS A 77 -8.85 -3.23 -8.11
C CYS A 77 -10.19 -3.98 -8.26
N MET A 78 -10.12 -5.30 -8.37
CA MET A 78 -11.30 -6.17 -8.45
C MET A 78 -11.88 -6.51 -7.07
N LYS A 79 -11.30 -5.96 -6.00
CA LYS A 79 -11.73 -6.16 -4.60
C LYS A 79 -11.87 -7.65 -4.22
N ALA A 80 -11.00 -8.51 -4.74
CA ALA A 80 -11.04 -9.94 -4.45
C ALA A 80 -10.93 -10.24 -2.95
N CYS A 81 -10.21 -9.42 -2.16
CA CYS A 81 -10.17 -9.55 -0.70
C CYS A 81 -11.54 -9.37 -0.01
N ARG A 82 -12.57 -8.94 -0.73
CA ARG A 82 -13.95 -8.77 -0.24
C ARG A 82 -14.87 -9.95 -0.61
N TRP A 83 -14.30 -11.01 -1.15
CA TRP A 83 -15.03 -12.22 -1.48
C TRP A 83 -15.02 -13.20 -0.32
N PRO A 84 -15.95 -14.16 -0.29
CA PRO A 84 -15.94 -15.24 0.69
C PRO A 84 -14.76 -16.19 0.35
N TYR A 85 -14.07 -16.64 1.38
CA TYR A 85 -12.96 -17.58 1.30
C TYR A 85 -13.06 -18.66 2.38
N LYS A 86 -12.67 -19.86 2.01
CA LYS A 86 -12.42 -20.96 2.93
C LYS A 86 -10.92 -21.09 3.16
N ILE A 87 -10.52 -21.39 4.37
CA ILE A 87 -9.13 -21.70 4.70
C ILE A 87 -9.00 -23.22 4.67
N ILE A 88 -8.18 -23.70 3.75
CA ILE A 88 -7.93 -25.15 3.58
C ILE A 88 -6.51 -25.43 4.05
N ASP A 89 -6.36 -26.41 4.93
CA ASP A 89 -5.06 -26.95 5.29
C ASP A 89 -4.47 -27.69 4.09
N GLU A 90 -3.31 -27.28 3.64
CA GLU A 90 -2.67 -27.82 2.44
C GLU A 90 -2.25 -29.29 2.60
N GLN A 91 -1.95 -29.74 3.82
CA GLN A 91 -1.48 -31.11 4.09
C GLN A 91 -2.65 -32.09 4.20
N THR A 92 -3.74 -31.66 4.85
CA THR A 92 -4.89 -32.54 5.13
C THR A 92 -6.00 -32.38 4.10
N GLY A 93 -6.03 -31.28 3.35
CA GLY A 93 -7.14 -30.91 2.45
C GLY A 93 -8.42 -30.51 3.19
N GLN A 94 -8.39 -30.43 4.49
CA GLN A 94 -9.57 -30.13 5.30
C GLN A 94 -9.74 -28.59 5.49
N GLU A 95 -10.99 -28.16 5.54
CA GLU A 95 -11.33 -26.80 5.90
C GLU A 95 -11.00 -26.56 7.39
N GLN A 96 -10.21 -25.53 7.65
CA GLN A 96 -9.93 -25.12 9.03
C GLN A 96 -11.11 -24.34 9.60
N GLU A 97 -11.66 -24.85 10.68
CA GLU A 97 -12.59 -24.08 11.49
C GLU A 97 -11.84 -22.88 12.11
N THR A 98 -12.34 -21.69 11.85
CA THR A 98 -11.84 -20.49 12.49
C THR A 98 -12.82 -20.07 13.60
N THR A 99 -12.30 -19.47 14.65
CA THR A 99 -13.09 -19.00 15.81
C THR A 99 -14.06 -17.86 15.48
N THR A 100 -14.17 -17.49 14.21
CA THR A 100 -14.94 -16.33 13.75
C THR A 100 -15.98 -16.78 12.72
N ASP A 101 -17.24 -16.48 13.01
CA ASP A 101 -18.35 -16.76 12.12
C ASP A 101 -18.26 -15.91 10.84
N GLY A 102 -18.29 -16.56 9.68
CA GLY A 102 -18.42 -15.92 8.39
C GLY A 102 -17.29 -16.21 7.40
N ASP A 103 -17.58 -15.98 6.13
CA ASP A 103 -16.72 -16.37 5.00
C ASP A 103 -15.76 -15.27 4.52
N TYR A 104 -15.93 -14.05 5.01
CA TYR A 104 -15.19 -12.87 4.51
C TYR A 104 -13.87 -12.65 5.24
N ARG A 105 -12.99 -13.63 5.16
CA ARG A 105 -11.76 -13.77 5.95
C ARG A 105 -10.70 -12.68 5.70
N LEU A 106 -10.78 -12.02 4.54
CA LEU A 106 -9.83 -10.99 4.14
C LEU A 106 -10.45 -9.59 4.10
N ALA A 107 -11.72 -9.46 4.49
CA ALA A 107 -12.45 -8.21 4.40
C ALA A 107 -12.25 -7.35 5.65
N LEU A 108 -11.35 -6.36 5.58
CA LEU A 108 -11.17 -5.40 6.66
C LEU A 108 -12.39 -4.49 6.82
N LYS A 109 -12.65 -4.08 8.06
CA LYS A 109 -13.55 -2.98 8.39
C LYS A 109 -13.06 -1.69 7.74
N ASP A 110 -13.99 -0.77 7.49
CA ASP A 110 -13.63 0.54 6.95
C ASP A 110 -12.98 1.41 8.04
N MET A 111 -12.04 2.24 7.63
CA MET A 111 -11.46 3.24 8.51
C MET A 111 -12.49 4.32 8.82
N CYS A 112 -12.63 4.71 10.08
CA CYS A 112 -13.41 5.87 10.48
C CYS A 112 -12.77 6.54 11.70
N MET A 113 -12.20 7.72 11.47
CA MET A 113 -11.52 8.52 12.49
C MET A 113 -12.37 9.70 12.99
N TYR A 114 -13.67 9.68 12.77
CA TYR A 114 -14.56 10.78 13.14
C TYR A 114 -14.50 11.12 14.64
N ARG A 115 -14.41 10.13 15.51
CA ARG A 115 -14.28 10.33 16.96
C ARG A 115 -12.88 10.78 17.38
N ASN A 116 -11.91 10.73 16.47
CA ASN A 116 -10.50 11.02 16.72
C ASN A 116 -10.01 12.29 15.99
N ILE A 117 -10.90 13.21 15.67
CA ILE A 117 -10.54 14.49 15.02
C ILE A 117 -9.48 15.27 15.84
N PRO A 118 -9.62 15.41 17.19
CA PRO A 118 -8.58 16.05 17.99
C PRO A 118 -7.22 15.35 17.86
N ASP A 119 -7.19 14.01 17.93
CA ASP A 119 -5.95 13.24 17.88
C ASP A 119 -5.24 13.41 16.52
N LEU A 120 -6.00 13.43 15.42
CA LEU A 120 -5.47 13.67 14.08
C LEU A 120 -4.82 15.05 13.95
N ILE A 121 -5.50 16.09 14.42
CA ILE A 121 -5.01 17.46 14.33
C ILE A 121 -3.78 17.62 15.22
N GLN A 122 -3.80 17.10 16.45
CA GLN A 122 -2.67 17.12 17.37
C GLN A 122 -1.47 16.34 16.85
N ALA A 123 -1.70 15.24 16.13
CA ALA A 123 -0.65 14.48 15.43
C ALA A 123 -0.05 15.24 14.23
N GLY A 124 -0.58 16.41 13.87
CA GLY A 124 -0.08 17.25 12.79
C GLY A 124 -0.57 16.86 11.40
N VAL A 125 -1.68 16.13 11.31
CA VAL A 125 -2.35 15.86 10.03
C VAL A 125 -2.88 17.17 9.47
N TYR A 126 -2.37 17.57 8.31
CA TYR A 126 -2.76 18.79 7.63
C TYR A 126 -3.95 18.59 6.68
N SER A 127 -4.00 17.47 5.99
CA SER A 127 -5.03 17.16 5.00
C SER A 127 -5.70 15.82 5.31
N PHE A 128 -7.03 15.87 5.45
CA PHE A 128 -7.86 14.71 5.78
C PHE A 128 -8.39 14.08 4.49
N LYS A 129 -7.95 12.86 4.18
CA LYS A 129 -8.31 12.16 2.97
C LYS A 129 -9.45 11.18 3.19
N ILE A 130 -10.53 11.37 2.46
CA ILE A 130 -11.70 10.48 2.46
C ILE A 130 -11.64 9.59 1.21
N GLU A 131 -11.70 8.28 1.38
CA GLU A 131 -11.80 7.32 0.28
C GLU A 131 -13.28 7.15 -0.10
N GLY A 132 -13.63 7.51 -1.33
CA GLY A 132 -15.03 7.47 -1.78
C GLY A 132 -15.20 7.14 -3.26
N ARG A 133 -14.13 6.76 -3.97
CA ARG A 133 -14.17 6.52 -5.43
C ARG A 133 -15.25 5.53 -5.85
N MET A 134 -15.56 4.55 -5.03
CA MET A 134 -16.54 3.49 -5.30
C MET A 134 -17.87 3.75 -4.58
N ARG A 135 -18.14 4.98 -4.19
CA ARG A 135 -19.34 5.40 -3.47
C ARG A 135 -20.15 6.39 -4.31
N SER A 136 -21.44 6.52 -4.01
CA SER A 136 -22.26 7.54 -4.63
C SER A 136 -21.83 8.95 -4.22
N ALA A 137 -22.13 9.94 -5.04
CA ALA A 137 -21.82 11.34 -4.73
C ALA A 137 -22.47 11.80 -3.42
N ASP A 138 -23.71 11.42 -3.17
CA ASP A 138 -24.46 11.77 -1.95
C ASP A 138 -23.82 11.16 -0.70
N PHE A 139 -23.36 9.92 -0.79
CA PHE A 139 -22.64 9.27 0.30
C PHE A 139 -21.35 10.02 0.65
N VAL A 140 -20.57 10.39 -0.36
CA VAL A 140 -19.33 11.15 -0.17
C VAL A 140 -19.61 12.55 0.37
N ALA A 141 -20.62 13.25 -0.19
CA ALA A 141 -21.02 14.57 0.28
C ALA A 141 -21.45 14.57 1.76
N ASN A 142 -22.22 13.55 2.17
CA ASN A 142 -22.62 13.38 3.58
C ASN A 142 -21.40 13.24 4.49
N ILE A 143 -20.45 12.34 4.17
CA ILE A 143 -19.24 12.14 4.98
C ILE A 143 -18.42 13.43 5.03
N VAL A 144 -18.17 14.07 3.89
CA VAL A 144 -17.38 15.31 3.82
C VAL A 144 -18.01 16.40 4.68
N SER A 145 -19.33 16.57 4.64
CA SER A 145 -20.02 17.59 5.42
C SER A 145 -19.91 17.34 6.92
N ILE A 146 -20.01 16.08 7.36
CA ILE A 146 -19.86 15.68 8.76
C ILE A 146 -18.44 15.95 9.25
N TYR A 147 -17.43 15.49 8.52
CA TYR A 147 -16.03 15.74 8.88
C TYR A 147 -15.71 17.25 8.88
N ARG A 148 -16.25 17.99 7.91
CA ARG A 148 -16.01 19.44 7.84
C ARG A 148 -16.55 20.15 9.10
N ARG A 149 -17.80 19.87 9.47
CA ARG A 149 -18.38 20.43 10.71
C ARG A 149 -17.56 20.08 11.94
N ALA A 150 -17.15 18.83 12.08
CA ALA A 150 -16.38 18.39 13.24
C ALA A 150 -15.00 19.10 13.32
N ILE A 151 -14.31 19.26 12.19
CA ILE A 151 -13.05 19.99 12.12
C ILE A 151 -13.26 21.47 12.48
N ASP A 152 -14.28 22.12 11.90
CA ASP A 152 -14.56 23.52 12.17
C ASP A 152 -14.90 23.76 13.65
N ASN A 153 -15.71 22.89 14.24
CA ASN A 153 -16.05 22.97 15.67
C ASN A 153 -14.81 22.79 16.56
N TYR A 154 -13.94 21.84 16.23
CA TYR A 154 -12.71 21.65 17.00
C TYR A 154 -11.75 22.82 16.87
N VAL A 155 -11.60 23.38 15.68
CA VAL A 155 -10.71 24.53 15.43
C VAL A 155 -11.25 25.79 16.11
N ALA A 156 -12.58 25.97 16.15
CA ALA A 156 -13.20 27.12 16.80
C ALA A 156 -13.08 27.08 18.33
N ASP A 157 -13.25 25.91 18.94
CA ASP A 157 -13.15 25.72 20.40
C ASP A 157 -12.57 24.34 20.75
N PRO A 158 -11.23 24.19 20.75
CA PRO A 158 -10.61 22.92 21.07
C PRO A 158 -10.90 22.42 22.50
N ALA A 159 -11.10 23.32 23.46
CA ALA A 159 -11.32 22.95 24.86
C ALA A 159 -12.76 22.49 25.13
N GLY A 160 -13.72 23.08 24.43
CA GLY A 160 -15.14 22.71 24.52
C GLY A 160 -15.57 21.69 23.48
N TYR A 161 -14.66 21.18 22.64
CA TYR A 161 -15.03 20.22 21.61
C TYR A 161 -15.52 18.90 22.19
N HIS A 162 -16.63 18.44 21.68
CA HIS A 162 -17.16 17.10 21.91
C HIS A 162 -17.67 16.49 20.61
N VAL A 163 -17.64 15.17 20.53
CA VAL A 163 -18.15 14.44 19.38
C VAL A 163 -19.64 14.69 19.26
N ASN A 164 -20.12 15.06 18.08
CA ASN A 164 -21.55 15.13 17.81
C ASN A 164 -22.10 13.72 17.60
N GLU A 165 -22.90 13.24 18.55
CA GLU A 165 -23.44 11.88 18.53
C GLU A 165 -24.51 11.65 17.44
N GLU A 166 -25.18 12.70 16.97
CA GLU A 166 -26.11 12.62 15.85
C GLU A 166 -25.37 12.38 14.54
N ASP A 167 -24.29 13.13 14.31
CA ASP A 167 -23.39 12.92 13.16
C ASP A 167 -22.74 11.52 13.19
N TRP A 168 -22.31 11.07 14.39
CA TRP A 168 -21.80 9.71 14.57
C TRP A 168 -22.84 8.65 14.22
N LYS A 169 -24.07 8.83 14.73
CA LYS A 169 -25.17 7.93 14.44
C LYS A 169 -25.46 7.87 12.94
N ASN A 170 -25.47 9.02 12.26
CA ASN A 170 -25.64 9.09 10.82
C ASN A 170 -24.55 8.31 10.08
N LEU A 171 -23.27 8.50 10.43
CA LEU A 171 -22.16 7.74 9.85
C LEU A 171 -22.31 6.24 10.09
N PHE A 172 -22.69 5.85 11.31
CA PHE A 172 -22.79 4.45 11.71
C PHE A 172 -23.96 3.73 11.04
N GLU A 173 -25.12 4.36 10.94
CA GLU A 173 -26.32 3.79 10.30
C GLU A 173 -26.18 3.65 8.79
N ASN A 174 -25.50 4.61 8.16
CA ASN A 174 -25.28 4.63 6.71
C ASN A 174 -23.99 3.91 6.27
N ARG A 175 -23.27 3.29 7.20
CA ARG A 175 -22.02 2.59 6.86
C ARG A 175 -22.26 1.39 5.95
N VAL A 176 -21.32 1.15 5.06
CA VAL A 176 -21.33 -0.06 4.22
C VAL A 176 -20.71 -1.24 4.97
N ARG A 177 -19.67 -0.99 5.76
CA ARG A 177 -18.99 -1.95 6.64
C ARG A 177 -18.88 -1.38 8.04
N ASP A 178 -18.59 -2.25 8.99
CA ASP A 178 -18.26 -1.80 10.33
C ASP A 178 -16.99 -0.96 10.32
N TYR A 179 -16.80 -0.13 11.33
CA TYR A 179 -15.72 0.80 11.47
C TYR A 179 -14.62 0.29 12.39
N SER A 180 -13.38 0.71 12.10
CA SER A 180 -12.23 0.61 12.98
C SER A 180 -11.33 1.83 12.80
N THR A 181 -10.42 2.06 13.74
CA THR A 181 -9.37 3.08 13.62
C THR A 181 -8.17 2.56 12.81
N CYS A 182 -8.21 1.31 12.40
CA CYS A 182 -7.14 0.64 11.68
C CYS A 182 -5.79 0.79 12.39
N PHE A 183 -4.73 1.20 11.69
CA PHE A 183 -3.40 1.40 12.26
C PHE A 183 -3.22 2.73 13.00
N ALA A 184 -4.17 3.64 12.91
CA ALA A 184 -4.01 4.99 13.44
C ALA A 184 -3.75 5.00 14.96
N MET A 185 -4.51 4.22 15.71
CA MET A 185 -4.42 4.16 17.17
C MET A 185 -3.57 2.99 17.64
N ASP A 186 -3.81 1.79 17.07
CA ASP A 186 -3.18 0.55 17.47
C ASP A 186 -2.86 -0.34 16.26
N LYS A 187 -2.04 -1.37 16.46
CA LYS A 187 -1.82 -2.39 15.45
C LYS A 187 -3.07 -3.23 15.27
N PRO A 188 -3.65 -3.30 14.05
CA PRO A 188 -4.85 -4.11 13.82
C PRO A 188 -4.61 -5.59 14.10
N ASP A 189 -5.62 -6.23 14.67
CA ASP A 189 -5.70 -7.67 14.85
C ASP A 189 -6.92 -8.28 14.13
N SER A 190 -7.28 -9.51 14.46
CA SER A 190 -8.43 -10.21 13.87
C SER A 190 -9.75 -9.45 14.03
N ARG A 191 -9.90 -8.59 15.05
CA ARG A 191 -11.10 -7.75 15.27
C ARG A 191 -11.27 -6.68 14.18
N ALA A 192 -10.22 -6.38 13.42
CA ALA A 192 -10.28 -5.47 12.28
C ALA A 192 -10.96 -6.11 11.05
N ILE A 193 -11.20 -7.42 11.05
CA ILE A 193 -11.86 -8.13 9.95
C ILE A 193 -13.38 -8.11 10.17
N GLY A 194 -14.13 -7.81 9.11
CA GLY A 194 -15.58 -7.83 9.09
C GLY A 194 -16.10 -9.09 8.42
N TYR A 195 -16.48 -10.08 9.21
CA TYR A 195 -16.86 -11.41 8.72
C TYR A 195 -18.24 -11.49 8.04
N THR A 196 -19.07 -10.49 8.23
CA THR A 196 -20.47 -10.50 7.77
C THR A 196 -20.61 -9.73 6.47
N GLY A 197 -20.38 -10.31 5.33
CA GLY A 197 -20.43 -9.64 4.03
C GLY A 197 -21.81 -9.19 3.53
N LYS A 198 -22.83 -9.10 4.37
CA LYS A 198 -24.19 -8.71 3.98
C LYS A 198 -24.32 -7.35 3.30
N ARG A 199 -23.30 -6.47 3.45
CA ARG A 199 -23.32 -5.08 2.98
C ARG A 199 -22.25 -4.78 1.93
N GLU A 200 -21.54 -5.79 1.42
CA GLU A 200 -20.56 -5.61 0.37
C GLU A 200 -21.23 -5.72 -1.00
N PRO A 201 -21.53 -4.59 -1.64
CA PRO A 201 -21.85 -4.66 -3.05
C PRO A 201 -20.58 -5.07 -3.79
N ARG A 202 -20.70 -6.04 -4.68
CA ARG A 202 -19.62 -6.46 -5.57
C ARG A 202 -19.41 -5.41 -6.65
N PHE A 203 -18.89 -4.24 -6.28
CA PHE A 203 -18.53 -3.22 -7.24
C PHE A 203 -17.08 -3.44 -7.69
N PHE A 204 -16.92 -3.52 -8.98
CA PHE A 204 -15.61 -3.54 -9.60
C PHE A 204 -15.15 -2.11 -9.90
N SER A 205 -13.88 -1.84 -9.70
CA SER A 205 -13.30 -0.58 -10.16
C SER A 205 -13.15 -0.64 -11.68
N TYR A 206 -13.96 0.10 -12.39
CA TYR A 206 -13.73 0.41 -13.79
C TYR A 206 -13.14 1.81 -13.91
N ALA A 207 -12.15 1.98 -14.77
CA ALA A 207 -11.83 3.32 -15.23
C ALA A 207 -13.09 3.90 -15.90
N ALA A 208 -13.47 5.11 -15.54
CA ALA A 208 -14.65 5.76 -16.10
C ALA A 208 -14.55 5.90 -17.65
N LYS A 209 -13.35 6.00 -18.17
CA LYS A 209 -12.97 5.93 -19.56
C LYS A 209 -11.51 5.50 -19.64
N GLU A 210 -11.22 4.42 -20.33
CA GLU A 210 -9.85 4.22 -20.80
C GLU A 210 -9.63 5.25 -21.88
N ALA A 211 -8.58 6.06 -21.72
CA ALA A 211 -8.10 6.83 -22.86
C ALA A 211 -7.70 5.80 -23.92
N ASP A 212 -8.38 5.76 -25.05
CA ASP A 212 -7.80 5.25 -26.26
C ASP A 212 -6.53 6.07 -26.44
N LEU A 213 -5.41 5.47 -26.11
CA LEU A 213 -4.12 6.02 -26.50
C LEU A 213 -4.12 5.90 -28.02
N ASP A 214 -4.54 6.96 -28.68
CA ASP A 214 -4.20 7.15 -30.06
C ASP A 214 -2.66 7.19 -30.09
N CYS A 215 -2.09 6.10 -30.53
CA CYS A 215 -0.65 5.94 -30.61
C CYS A 215 -0.10 6.45 -31.94
N GLU A 216 -0.90 7.18 -32.76
CA GLU A 216 -0.44 7.78 -34.01
C GLU A 216 0.77 8.69 -33.78
N TRP A 217 0.81 9.41 -32.63
CA TRP A 217 1.98 10.19 -32.23
C TRP A 217 3.27 9.35 -32.00
N LEU A 218 3.15 8.05 -31.76
CA LEU A 218 4.32 7.15 -31.69
C LEU A 218 4.96 6.94 -33.06
N ASN A 219 4.20 7.13 -34.15
CA ASN A 219 4.71 7.02 -35.52
C ASN A 219 5.50 8.28 -35.91
N ASP A 220 5.19 9.42 -35.27
CA ASP A 220 5.89 10.70 -35.46
C ASP A 220 7.13 10.85 -34.55
N LEU A 221 7.31 9.94 -33.60
CA LEU A 221 8.61 9.82 -32.96
C LEU A 221 9.58 9.28 -34.01
N GLU A 222 10.18 10.18 -34.78
CA GLU A 222 11.46 9.86 -35.43
C GLU A 222 12.28 9.15 -34.40
N ALA A 223 12.66 7.90 -34.69
CA ALA A 223 13.44 7.09 -33.77
C ALA A 223 14.53 8.00 -33.22
N ILE A 224 14.39 8.35 -31.93
CA ILE A 224 15.42 9.11 -31.25
C ILE A 224 16.65 8.24 -31.38
N LYS A 225 17.44 8.52 -32.40
CA LYS A 225 18.73 7.92 -32.68
C LYS A 225 19.70 8.36 -31.58
N THR A 226 19.41 7.96 -30.35
CA THR A 226 20.41 8.00 -29.30
C THR A 226 21.28 6.77 -29.53
N ALA A 227 22.39 7.02 -30.17
CA ALA A 227 23.29 5.99 -30.70
C ALA A 227 23.84 5.00 -29.64
N ASP A 228 23.58 5.20 -28.34
CA ASP A 228 24.23 4.42 -27.29
C ASP A 228 23.27 3.85 -26.20
N ASN A 229 21.94 4.03 -26.32
CA ASN A 229 21.00 3.52 -25.31
C ASN A 229 20.27 2.25 -25.79
N LYS A 230 21.02 1.19 -26.06
CA LYS A 230 20.41 -0.13 -26.18
C LYS A 230 19.78 -0.49 -24.84
N PRO A 231 18.51 -0.94 -24.82
CA PRO A 231 17.87 -1.40 -23.59
C PRO A 231 18.70 -2.52 -22.98
N LYS A 232 18.86 -2.49 -21.67
CA LYS A 232 19.57 -3.53 -20.92
C LYS A 232 18.57 -4.57 -20.42
N LEU A 233 18.92 -5.84 -20.59
CA LEU A 233 18.15 -6.95 -20.03
C LEU A 233 18.51 -7.11 -18.56
N ALA A 234 17.53 -6.88 -17.67
CA ALA A 234 17.64 -7.05 -16.24
C ALA A 234 16.78 -8.22 -15.78
N ILE A 235 17.36 -9.16 -15.05
CA ILE A 235 16.66 -10.38 -14.59
C ILE A 235 16.82 -10.53 -13.08
N LYS A 236 15.70 -10.80 -12.39
CA LYS A 236 15.71 -11.25 -11.00
C LYS A 236 15.84 -12.76 -10.96
N ALA A 237 16.95 -13.27 -10.43
CA ALA A 237 17.23 -14.69 -10.29
C ALA A 237 16.89 -15.19 -8.90
N ALA A 238 16.13 -16.27 -8.79
CA ALA A 238 15.76 -16.88 -7.50
C ALA A 238 16.88 -17.76 -6.93
N THR A 239 17.74 -18.33 -7.80
CA THR A 239 18.82 -19.22 -7.42
C THR A 239 20.10 -18.93 -8.20
N LEU A 240 21.24 -19.42 -7.71
CA LEU A 240 22.52 -19.33 -8.43
C LEU A 240 22.45 -19.96 -9.83
N ALA A 241 21.73 -21.09 -9.99
CA ALA A 241 21.54 -21.74 -11.28
C ALA A 241 20.76 -20.85 -12.25
N HIS A 242 19.66 -20.24 -11.80
CA HIS A 242 18.90 -19.29 -12.63
C HIS A 242 19.71 -18.06 -13.02
N ALA A 243 20.59 -17.57 -12.13
CA ALA A 243 21.44 -16.45 -12.42
C ALA A 243 22.49 -16.78 -13.51
N ARG A 244 23.08 -17.97 -13.45
CA ARG A 244 24.02 -18.47 -14.48
C ARG A 244 23.33 -18.61 -15.84
N GLU A 245 22.14 -19.18 -15.85
CA GLU A 245 21.35 -19.31 -17.08
C GLU A 245 21.00 -17.94 -17.67
N ALA A 246 20.65 -16.98 -16.83
CA ALA A 246 20.39 -15.62 -17.26
C ALA A 246 21.63 -14.96 -17.89
N LEU A 247 22.81 -15.12 -17.29
CA LEU A 247 24.07 -14.61 -17.85
C LEU A 247 24.40 -15.27 -19.19
N ALA A 248 24.24 -16.59 -19.28
CA ALA A 248 24.47 -17.36 -20.51
C ALA A 248 23.58 -16.89 -21.65
N ASN A 249 22.39 -16.37 -21.34
CA ASN A 249 21.42 -15.85 -22.30
C ASN A 249 21.45 -14.31 -22.43
N GLY A 250 22.54 -13.65 -22.02
CA GLY A 250 22.80 -12.25 -22.32
C GLY A 250 22.19 -11.23 -21.38
N ALA A 251 21.85 -11.61 -20.14
CA ALA A 251 21.44 -10.65 -19.14
C ALA A 251 22.58 -9.66 -18.84
N ASN A 252 22.25 -8.37 -18.82
CA ASN A 252 23.18 -7.30 -18.53
C ASN A 252 23.18 -6.91 -17.03
N ILE A 253 22.08 -7.19 -16.33
CA ILE A 253 21.90 -6.87 -14.92
C ILE A 253 21.20 -8.06 -14.26
N LEU A 254 21.78 -8.52 -13.16
CA LEU A 254 21.16 -9.52 -12.29
C LEU A 254 20.73 -8.87 -10.97
N TYR A 255 19.48 -9.11 -10.59
CA TYR A 255 18.99 -8.87 -9.24
C TYR A 255 18.98 -10.21 -8.49
N VAL A 256 19.72 -10.28 -7.38
CA VAL A 256 19.90 -11.50 -6.59
C VAL A 256 19.52 -11.26 -5.13
N ALA A 257 19.32 -12.31 -4.37
CA ALA A 257 18.91 -12.27 -2.96
C ALA A 257 17.54 -11.56 -2.73
N GLY A 258 17.37 -10.91 -1.60
CA GLY A 258 16.10 -10.41 -1.12
C GLY A 258 15.19 -11.54 -0.64
N GLU A 259 13.89 -11.37 -0.82
CA GLU A 259 12.91 -12.41 -0.49
C GLU A 259 12.93 -13.52 -1.54
N VAL A 260 13.17 -14.74 -1.08
CA VAL A 260 13.11 -15.95 -1.90
C VAL A 260 12.04 -16.86 -1.33
N TYR A 261 11.10 -17.29 -2.17
CA TYR A 261 9.95 -18.08 -1.76
C TYR A 261 10.16 -19.58 -2.09
N ARG A 262 9.56 -20.44 -1.28
CA ARG A 262 9.56 -21.90 -1.53
C ARG A 262 9.05 -22.19 -2.98
N PRO A 263 9.62 -23.18 -3.67
CA PRO A 263 10.57 -24.21 -3.18
C PRO A 263 12.05 -23.78 -3.18
N HIS A 264 12.39 -22.55 -3.53
CA HIS A 264 13.77 -22.11 -3.63
C HIS A 264 14.40 -21.85 -2.26
N THR A 265 15.69 -22.10 -2.14
CA THR A 265 16.47 -21.80 -0.94
C THR A 265 16.99 -20.36 -0.99
N PRO A 266 17.09 -19.69 0.18
CA PRO A 266 17.72 -18.37 0.25
C PRO A 266 19.15 -18.36 -0.29
N TRP A 267 19.54 -17.22 -0.84
CA TRP A 267 20.90 -16.98 -1.28
C TRP A 267 21.86 -16.94 -0.10
N THR A 268 23.01 -17.60 -0.25
CA THR A 268 24.12 -17.48 0.69
C THR A 268 25.10 -16.40 0.24
N LEU A 269 25.92 -15.90 1.17
CA LEU A 269 27.01 -14.99 0.82
C LEU A 269 28.01 -15.62 -0.17
N GLY A 270 28.19 -16.96 -0.09
CA GLY A 270 28.99 -17.71 -1.03
C GLY A 270 28.44 -17.67 -2.44
N ASP A 271 27.12 -17.86 -2.60
CA ASP A 271 26.45 -17.77 -3.90
C ASP A 271 26.56 -16.38 -4.48
N ILE A 272 26.38 -15.34 -3.65
CA ILE A 272 26.48 -13.94 -4.08
C ILE A 272 27.89 -13.63 -4.56
N LYS A 273 28.93 -14.03 -3.83
CA LYS A 273 30.33 -13.86 -4.23
C LYS A 273 30.62 -14.57 -5.55
N THR A 274 30.12 -15.79 -5.70
CA THR A 274 30.33 -16.60 -6.90
C THR A 274 29.70 -15.91 -8.12
N ILE A 275 28.44 -15.53 -8.03
CA ILE A 275 27.75 -14.92 -9.18
C ILE A 275 28.29 -13.52 -9.49
N LEU A 276 28.75 -12.78 -8.51
CA LEU A 276 29.40 -11.49 -8.72
C LEU A 276 30.65 -11.63 -9.59
N GLN A 277 31.48 -12.63 -9.32
CA GLN A 277 32.67 -12.92 -10.11
C GLN A 277 32.34 -13.37 -11.53
N GLU A 278 31.36 -14.27 -11.66
CA GLU A 278 30.90 -14.79 -12.95
C GLU A 278 30.30 -13.67 -13.82
N ALA A 279 29.45 -12.81 -13.23
CA ALA A 279 28.85 -11.67 -13.90
C ALA A 279 29.90 -10.64 -14.35
N HIS A 280 30.91 -10.38 -13.51
CA HIS A 280 32.00 -9.48 -13.85
C HIS A 280 32.78 -9.94 -15.09
N ASN A 281 33.01 -11.24 -15.21
CA ASN A 281 33.74 -11.83 -16.35
C ASN A 281 33.00 -11.62 -17.68
N VAL A 282 31.70 -11.45 -17.66
CA VAL A 282 30.86 -11.20 -18.87
C VAL A 282 30.38 -9.74 -18.98
N GLY A 283 30.87 -8.84 -18.12
CA GLY A 283 30.52 -7.42 -18.14
C GLY A 283 29.12 -7.10 -17.64
N ALA A 284 28.46 -8.04 -16.94
CA ALA A 284 27.14 -7.84 -16.33
C ALA A 284 27.25 -7.24 -14.92
N LYS A 285 26.20 -6.53 -14.50
CA LYS A 285 26.08 -6.00 -13.13
C LYS A 285 25.29 -6.94 -12.25
N VAL A 286 25.69 -7.06 -10.99
CA VAL A 286 24.92 -7.72 -9.94
C VAL A 286 24.41 -6.67 -8.96
N ILE A 287 23.13 -6.72 -8.63
CA ILE A 287 22.47 -5.88 -7.65
C ILE A 287 21.88 -6.81 -6.60
N VAL A 288 22.36 -6.68 -5.38
CA VAL A 288 21.83 -7.43 -4.24
C VAL A 288 20.57 -6.72 -3.74
N ASN A 289 19.45 -7.44 -3.75
CA ASN A 289 18.22 -6.94 -3.16
C ASN A 289 18.24 -7.15 -1.65
N THR A 290 17.79 -6.17 -0.91
CA THR A 290 17.38 -6.35 0.48
C THR A 290 15.95 -6.86 0.55
N PRO A 291 15.51 -7.45 1.68
CA PRO A 291 14.10 -7.73 1.92
C PRO A 291 13.26 -6.44 1.78
N ARG A 292 12.00 -6.58 1.37
CA ARG A 292 11.08 -5.42 1.22
C ARG A 292 10.84 -4.72 2.56
N THR A 293 10.82 -5.51 3.62
CA THR A 293 10.71 -5.03 4.99
C THR A 293 11.95 -5.48 5.73
N THR A 294 12.80 -4.53 6.09
CA THR A 294 14.01 -4.81 6.89
C THR A 294 13.79 -4.24 8.28
N LEU A 295 13.85 -5.11 9.28
CA LEU A 295 13.75 -4.71 10.69
C LEU A 295 15.08 -4.10 11.15
N LYS A 296 15.02 -3.28 12.20
CA LYS A 296 16.21 -2.55 12.70
C LYS A 296 17.36 -3.47 13.14
N ASP A 297 17.03 -4.62 13.67
CA ASP A 297 17.96 -5.66 14.08
C ASP A 297 18.63 -6.39 12.91
N GLN A 298 18.02 -6.36 11.75
CA GLN A 298 18.56 -6.94 10.50
C GLN A 298 19.48 -5.98 9.72
N CYS A 299 19.50 -4.70 10.07
CA CYS A 299 20.31 -3.73 9.35
C CYS A 299 21.82 -4.02 9.46
N SER A 300 22.28 -4.49 10.61
CA SER A 300 23.69 -4.85 10.84
C SER A 300 24.15 -6.08 10.04
N GLU A 301 23.23 -6.90 9.55
CA GLU A 301 23.55 -8.04 8.68
C GLU A 301 23.68 -7.64 7.20
N LEU A 302 23.17 -6.44 6.86
CA LEU A 302 23.17 -5.91 5.49
C LEU A 302 24.31 -4.93 5.22
N GLU A 303 24.98 -4.44 6.28
CA GLU A 303 26.20 -3.63 6.22
C GLU A 303 27.43 -4.52 6.03
#